data_b43524d58e174f604bf67391e41567c5
#
_entry.id   b43524d58e174f604bf67391e41567c5
#
_cell.length_a   1.000
_cell.length_b   1.000
_cell.length_c   1.000
_cell.angle_alpha   90.00
_cell.angle_beta   90.00
_cell.angle_gamma   90.00
#
_symmetry.space_group_name_H-M   'P 1'
#
loop_
_entity.id
_entity.type
_entity.pdbx_description
1 polymer ?
#
loop_
_entity_poly.entity_id
_entity_poly.type
_entity_poly.pdbx_seq_one_letter_code
_entity_poly.pdbx_strand_id
1 'polypeptide(L)'
;MATFRWALGVLALVFAMATPALAEQSSAAGRIKVVSGAAFIVRHNATIPAQAGQIVYEADALRTGPDGSLGVTLTDDTRLSLGPASEVRLDRFVYAPGSGNLGLVVKFMRGVAAYVSGRMAKLAPDSIRLETPAAIVGVRGTTLAIRVQPLP
;
A
#
# COMPACT_ATOMS: atom_id res chain seq x y z
N MET A 1 -30.15 3.06 74.38
CA MET A 1 -29.01 3.73 73.77
C MET A 1 -28.65 2.97 72.51
N ALA A 2 -29.03 3.48 71.38
CA ALA A 2 -28.74 2.85 70.10
C ALA A 2 -27.47 3.46 69.51
N THR A 3 -26.39 2.66 69.40
CA THR A 3 -25.21 3.05 68.70
C THR A 3 -25.37 2.77 67.22
N PHE A 4 -25.57 3.83 66.46
CA PHE A 4 -25.67 3.78 65.01
C PHE A 4 -24.27 3.75 64.39
N ARG A 5 -23.87 2.58 63.88
CA ARG A 5 -22.56 2.44 63.16
C ARG A 5 -22.83 2.64 61.69
N TRP A 6 -22.39 3.78 61.16
CA TRP A 6 -22.37 4.07 59.75
C TRP A 6 -21.20 3.31 59.13
N ALA A 7 -21.50 2.31 58.31
CA ALA A 7 -20.54 1.68 57.44
C ALA A 7 -20.49 2.47 56.14
N LEU A 8 -19.45 3.28 56.00
CA LEU A 8 -19.14 3.95 54.73
C LEU A 8 -18.57 2.92 53.74
N GLY A 9 -19.40 2.44 52.84
CA GLY A 9 -18.96 1.68 51.69
C GLY A 9 -18.27 2.58 50.70
N VAL A 10 -16.96 2.50 50.63
CA VAL A 10 -16.17 3.13 49.58
C VAL A 10 -16.34 2.30 48.30
N LEU A 11 -17.21 2.77 47.39
CA LEU A 11 -17.34 2.23 46.06
C LEU A 11 -16.18 2.76 45.22
N ALA A 12 -15.10 1.97 45.10
CA ALA A 12 -13.98 2.28 44.22
C ALA A 12 -14.45 2.12 42.77
N LEU A 13 -14.75 3.22 42.12
CA LEU A 13 -15.04 3.27 40.69
C LEU A 13 -13.73 3.10 39.93
N VAL A 14 -13.42 1.88 39.49
CA VAL A 14 -12.30 1.60 38.61
C VAL A 14 -12.67 2.16 37.23
N PHE A 15 -12.19 3.36 36.96
CA PHE A 15 -12.26 3.96 35.64
C PHE A 15 -11.22 3.24 34.75
N ALA A 16 -11.66 2.23 34.01
CA ALA A 16 -10.83 1.60 32.99
C ALA A 16 -10.54 2.66 31.91
N MET A 17 -9.38 3.28 31.98
CA MET A 17 -8.87 4.11 30.90
C MET A 17 -8.59 3.18 29.71
N ALA A 18 -9.56 3.07 28.79
CA ALA A 18 -9.32 2.55 27.48
C ALA A 18 -8.38 3.53 26.76
N THR A 19 -7.11 3.19 26.71
CA THR A 19 -6.15 3.89 25.84
C THR A 19 -6.64 3.69 24.40
N PRO A 20 -6.94 4.75 23.64
CA PRO A 20 -7.18 4.57 22.23
C PRO A 20 -5.88 4.03 21.63
N ALA A 21 -5.92 2.81 21.13
CA ALA A 21 -4.89 2.31 20.24
C ALA A 21 -4.80 3.31 19.09
N LEU A 22 -3.70 4.06 19.02
CA LEU A 22 -3.37 4.85 17.84
C LEU A 22 -3.24 3.83 16.72
N ALA A 23 -4.30 3.69 15.93
CA ALA A 23 -4.22 2.99 14.67
C ALA A 23 -3.11 3.71 13.88
N GLU A 24 -2.02 3.00 13.60
CA GLU A 24 -0.99 3.50 12.69
C GLU A 24 -1.71 3.83 11.39
N GLN A 25 -1.89 5.12 11.15
CA GLN A 25 -2.44 5.59 9.90
C GLN A 25 -1.37 5.34 8.85
N SER A 26 -1.53 4.25 8.11
CA SER A 26 -0.71 4.00 6.94
C SER A 26 -0.78 5.22 6.03
N SER A 27 0.34 5.85 5.79
CA SER A 27 0.38 7.03 4.91
C SER A 27 0.00 6.61 3.49
N ALA A 28 -0.79 7.45 2.81
CA ALA A 28 -1.18 7.22 1.44
C ALA A 28 0.06 7.08 0.55
N ALA A 29 0.17 5.99 -0.16
CA ALA A 29 1.26 5.74 -1.11
C ALA A 29 0.96 6.37 -2.48
N GLY A 30 -0.30 6.41 -2.86
CA GLY A 30 -0.69 6.95 -4.15
C GLY A 30 -2.21 6.93 -4.36
N ARG A 31 -2.59 7.09 -5.62
CA ARG A 31 -3.99 7.17 -6.02
C ARG A 31 -4.22 6.50 -7.38
N ILE A 32 -5.31 5.78 -7.47
CA ILE A 32 -5.78 5.22 -8.74
C ILE A 32 -6.21 6.37 -9.64
N LYS A 33 -5.70 6.38 -10.87
CA LYS A 33 -6.01 7.39 -11.89
C LYS A 33 -7.01 6.90 -12.93
N VAL A 34 -6.83 5.65 -13.36
CA VAL A 34 -7.62 5.06 -14.44
C VAL A 34 -7.98 3.63 -14.08
N VAL A 35 -9.21 3.25 -14.32
CA VAL A 35 -9.72 1.88 -14.22
C VAL A 35 -10.52 1.58 -15.47
N SER A 36 -10.27 0.42 -16.07
CA SER A 36 -11.08 -0.11 -17.17
C SER A 36 -11.31 -1.61 -16.92
N GLY A 37 -12.52 -2.08 -17.11
CA GLY A 37 -12.89 -3.46 -16.83
C GLY A 37 -12.76 -3.83 -15.35
N ALA A 38 -12.54 -5.11 -15.08
CA ALA A 38 -12.43 -5.61 -13.71
C ALA A 38 -11.05 -5.30 -13.11
N ALA A 39 -11.03 -4.53 -12.02
CA ALA A 39 -9.83 -4.22 -11.27
C ALA A 39 -10.13 -4.14 -9.77
N PHE A 40 -9.17 -4.54 -8.95
CA PHE A 40 -9.36 -4.70 -7.51
C PHE A 40 -8.11 -4.25 -6.73
N ILE A 41 -8.34 -3.77 -5.51
CA ILE A 41 -7.31 -3.65 -4.48
C ILE A 41 -7.50 -4.81 -3.50
N VAL A 42 -6.43 -5.51 -3.18
CA VAL A 42 -6.43 -6.50 -2.10
C VAL A 42 -5.69 -5.91 -0.91
N ARG A 43 -6.43 -5.67 0.16
CA ARG A 43 -5.95 -5.05 1.40
C ARG A 43 -6.37 -5.89 2.60
N HIS A 44 -5.40 -6.33 3.42
CA HIS A 44 -5.67 -7.17 4.59
C HIS A 44 -6.57 -8.37 4.26
N ASN A 45 -6.27 -9.08 3.17
CA ASN A 45 -7.03 -10.21 2.64
C ASN A 45 -8.46 -9.88 2.15
N ALA A 46 -8.87 -8.62 2.17
CA ALA A 46 -10.13 -8.16 1.59
C ALA A 46 -9.92 -7.70 0.15
N THR A 47 -10.79 -8.15 -0.75
CA THR A 47 -10.80 -7.71 -2.15
C THR A 47 -11.80 -6.57 -2.30
N ILE A 48 -11.32 -5.42 -2.72
CA ILE A 48 -12.09 -4.19 -2.86
C ILE A 48 -12.11 -3.82 -4.35
N PRO A 49 -13.28 -3.57 -4.96
CA PRO A 49 -13.33 -3.05 -6.32
C PRO A 49 -12.54 -1.74 -6.43
N ALA A 50 -11.68 -1.65 -7.43
CA ALA A 50 -10.88 -0.47 -7.69
C ALA A 50 -11.70 0.61 -8.41
N GLN A 51 -11.55 1.85 -7.97
CA GLN A 51 -12.20 3.01 -8.55
C GLN A 51 -11.20 4.14 -8.77
N ALA A 52 -11.40 4.92 -9.82
CA ALA A 52 -10.61 6.13 -10.04
C ALA A 52 -10.75 7.09 -8.84
N GLY A 53 -9.63 7.65 -8.39
CA GLY A 53 -9.56 8.53 -7.23
C GLY A 53 -9.30 7.82 -5.89
N GLN A 54 -9.41 6.50 -5.85
CA GLN A 54 -9.20 5.72 -4.63
C GLN A 54 -7.74 5.72 -4.18
N ILE A 55 -7.53 5.83 -2.87
CA ILE A 55 -6.19 5.86 -2.27
C ILE A 55 -5.62 4.45 -2.20
N VAL A 56 -4.35 4.32 -2.55
CA VAL A 56 -3.53 3.12 -2.42
C VAL A 56 -2.55 3.31 -1.28
N TYR A 57 -2.37 2.27 -0.48
CA TYR A 57 -1.46 2.27 0.67
C TYR A 57 -0.33 1.26 0.49
N GLU A 58 0.70 1.39 1.32
CA GLU A 58 1.72 0.35 1.46
C GLU A 58 1.08 -1.00 1.79
N ALA A 59 1.64 -2.07 1.28
CA ALA A 59 1.16 -3.44 1.37
C ALA A 59 -0.12 -3.78 0.56
N ASP A 60 -0.73 -2.81 -0.12
CA ASP A 60 -1.82 -3.12 -1.04
C ASP A 60 -1.32 -3.92 -2.24
N ALA A 61 -2.11 -4.90 -2.66
CA ALA A 61 -1.95 -5.56 -3.94
C ALA A 61 -2.99 -5.02 -4.93
N LEU A 62 -2.55 -4.77 -6.15
CA LEU A 62 -3.38 -4.32 -7.26
C LEU A 62 -3.58 -5.49 -8.22
N ARG A 63 -4.82 -5.78 -8.55
CA ARG A 63 -5.17 -6.95 -9.39
C ARG A 63 -6.14 -6.54 -10.47
N THR A 64 -5.94 -7.08 -11.68
CA THR A 64 -6.86 -6.93 -12.80
C THR A 64 -7.40 -8.27 -13.25
N GLY A 65 -8.64 -8.25 -13.76
CA GLY A 65 -9.25 -9.40 -14.43
C GLY A 65 -8.77 -9.54 -15.87
N PRO A 66 -9.28 -10.56 -16.60
CA PRO A 66 -8.86 -10.86 -17.99
C PRO A 66 -9.09 -9.73 -18.99
N ASP A 67 -10.01 -8.84 -18.69
CA ASP A 67 -10.36 -7.65 -19.51
C ASP A 67 -10.05 -6.33 -18.79
N GLY A 68 -9.38 -6.40 -17.63
CA GLY A 68 -9.13 -5.25 -16.80
C GLY A 68 -7.84 -4.51 -17.10
N SER A 69 -7.81 -3.24 -16.75
CA SER A 69 -6.59 -2.44 -16.69
C SER A 69 -6.67 -1.42 -15.55
N LEU A 70 -5.53 -1.02 -15.04
CA LEU A 70 -5.44 -0.15 -13.88
C LEU A 70 -4.21 0.75 -13.99
N GLY A 71 -4.40 2.04 -13.77
CA GLY A 71 -3.31 3.01 -13.68
C GLY A 71 -3.27 3.67 -12.31
N VAL A 72 -2.09 3.70 -11.69
CA VAL A 72 -1.84 4.29 -10.37
C VAL A 72 -0.69 5.29 -10.46
N THR A 73 -0.85 6.42 -9.78
CA THR A 73 0.25 7.37 -9.57
C THR A 73 0.56 7.45 -8.09
N LEU A 74 1.81 7.19 -7.74
CA LEU A 74 2.31 7.30 -6.37
C LEU A 74 2.60 8.77 -6.02
N THR A 75 2.78 9.07 -4.74
CA THR A 75 2.99 10.45 -4.28
C THR A 75 4.31 11.06 -4.72
N ASP A 76 5.27 10.24 -5.14
CA ASP A 76 6.53 10.68 -5.75
C ASP A 76 6.46 10.82 -7.28
N ASP A 77 5.25 10.76 -7.86
CA ASP A 77 4.98 10.75 -9.31
C ASP A 77 5.42 9.48 -10.06
N THR A 78 5.81 8.42 -9.37
CA THR A 78 5.97 7.10 -9.97
C THR A 78 4.62 6.63 -10.51
N ARG A 79 4.61 6.09 -11.73
CA ARG A 79 3.40 5.56 -12.35
C ARG A 79 3.51 4.05 -12.55
N LEU A 80 2.46 3.36 -12.15
CA LEU A 80 2.29 1.92 -12.37
C LEU A 80 1.05 1.72 -13.24
N SER A 81 1.18 0.92 -14.28
CA SER A 81 0.06 0.55 -15.15
C SER A 81 0.00 -0.96 -15.26
N LEU A 82 -1.16 -1.53 -14.98
CA LEU A 82 -1.41 -2.96 -15.10
C LEU A 82 -2.26 -3.23 -16.33
N GLY A 83 -1.83 -4.18 -17.14
CA GLY A 83 -2.63 -4.76 -18.22
C GLY A 83 -3.57 -5.86 -17.71
N PRO A 84 -4.20 -6.61 -18.62
CA PRO A 84 -5.12 -7.69 -18.26
C PRO A 84 -4.46 -8.80 -17.46
N ALA A 85 -5.24 -9.45 -16.58
CA ALA A 85 -4.84 -10.61 -15.80
C ALA A 85 -3.50 -10.41 -15.05
N SER A 86 -3.30 -9.23 -14.47
CA SER A 86 -2.06 -8.82 -13.84
C SER A 86 -2.24 -8.62 -12.33
N GLU A 87 -1.14 -8.81 -11.60
CA GLU A 87 -1.09 -8.56 -10.17
C GLU A 87 0.24 -7.93 -9.79
N VAL A 88 0.17 -6.80 -9.11
CA VAL A 88 1.31 -6.05 -8.61
C VAL A 88 1.06 -5.71 -7.15
N ARG A 89 2.07 -5.91 -6.30
CA ARG A 89 2.00 -5.59 -4.89
C ARG A 89 2.96 -4.45 -4.56
N LEU A 90 2.47 -3.46 -3.87
CA LEU A 90 3.26 -2.36 -3.34
C LEU A 90 3.79 -2.75 -1.96
N ASP A 91 4.92 -3.44 -1.93
CA ASP A 91 5.44 -4.06 -0.72
C ASP A 91 5.97 -3.03 0.28
N ARG A 92 6.60 -1.98 -0.22
CA ARG A 92 7.11 -0.88 0.57
C ARG A 92 6.97 0.43 -0.19
N PHE A 93 6.52 1.45 0.51
CA PHE A 93 6.51 2.81 0.00
C PHE A 93 6.76 3.82 1.12
N VAL A 94 7.89 4.49 1.06
CA VAL A 94 8.24 5.60 1.95
C VAL A 94 8.74 6.76 1.10
N TYR A 95 8.08 7.89 1.19
CA TYR A 95 8.47 9.09 0.48
C TYR A 95 8.47 10.29 1.42
N ALA A 96 9.58 10.53 2.08
CA ALA A 96 9.81 11.63 2.99
C ALA A 96 11.16 12.30 2.64
N PRO A 97 11.22 13.06 1.53
CA PRO A 97 12.48 13.64 1.05
C PRO A 97 13.09 14.64 2.03
N GLY A 98 12.28 15.33 2.84
CA GLY A 98 12.76 16.27 3.86
C GLY A 98 13.57 15.62 4.97
N SER A 99 13.32 14.34 5.29
CA SER A 99 14.09 13.56 6.28
C SER A 99 15.08 12.58 5.63
N GLY A 100 15.15 12.53 4.30
CA GLY A 100 15.99 11.58 3.57
C GLY A 100 15.48 10.15 3.62
N ASN A 101 14.26 9.91 4.11
CA ASN A 101 13.68 8.57 4.18
C ASN A 101 12.90 8.27 2.91
N LEU A 102 13.47 7.43 2.07
CA LEU A 102 12.96 7.07 0.75
C LEU A 102 13.07 5.56 0.55
N GLY A 103 12.03 4.94 0.04
CA GLY A 103 12.03 3.51 -0.26
C GLY A 103 10.82 3.10 -1.09
N LEU A 104 11.07 2.29 -2.11
CA LEU A 104 10.03 1.72 -2.96
C LEU A 104 10.39 0.27 -3.28
N VAL A 105 9.49 -0.64 -2.92
CA VAL A 105 9.58 -2.05 -3.33
C VAL A 105 8.26 -2.43 -3.99
N VAL A 106 8.33 -2.77 -5.25
CA VAL A 106 7.18 -3.21 -6.05
C VAL A 106 7.41 -4.64 -6.51
N LYS A 107 6.48 -5.51 -6.20
CA LYS A 107 6.50 -6.91 -6.63
C LYS A 107 5.52 -7.15 -7.77
N PHE A 108 6.04 -7.57 -8.90
CA PHE A 108 5.26 -7.98 -10.06
C PHE A 108 5.03 -9.49 -9.98
N MET A 109 3.81 -9.87 -9.61
CA MET A 109 3.49 -11.26 -9.32
C MET A 109 3.12 -12.05 -10.56
N ARG A 110 2.38 -11.42 -11.48
CA ARG A 110 1.94 -12.02 -12.75
C ARG A 110 1.44 -10.99 -13.73
N GLY A 111 1.38 -11.36 -15.00
CA GLY A 111 0.79 -10.57 -16.07
C GLY A 111 1.70 -9.52 -16.65
N VAL A 112 1.15 -8.42 -17.12
CA VAL A 112 1.86 -7.33 -17.79
C VAL A 112 1.66 -6.04 -17.03
N ALA A 113 2.76 -5.35 -16.75
CA ALA A 113 2.74 -4.07 -16.11
C ALA A 113 3.80 -3.14 -16.70
N ALA A 114 3.56 -1.85 -16.57
CA ALA A 114 4.55 -0.82 -16.91
C ALA A 114 4.87 -0.01 -15.66
N TYR A 115 6.13 0.34 -15.53
CA TYR A 115 6.67 1.20 -14.48
C TYR A 115 7.32 2.42 -15.10
N VAL A 116 6.97 3.60 -14.62
CA VAL A 116 7.62 4.86 -15.00
C VAL A 116 8.14 5.53 -13.74
N SER A 117 9.45 5.76 -13.70
CA SER A 117 10.13 6.37 -12.56
C SER A 117 9.58 7.75 -12.22
N GLY A 118 9.39 8.00 -10.93
CA GLY A 118 9.06 9.30 -10.38
C GLY A 118 10.28 10.02 -9.79
N ARG A 119 10.01 10.89 -8.83
CA ARG A 119 11.03 11.74 -8.18
C ARG A 119 12.02 10.93 -7.33
N MET A 120 11.57 9.85 -6.70
CA MET A 120 12.42 9.01 -5.86
C MET A 120 13.60 8.43 -6.63
N ALA A 121 13.42 8.07 -7.91
CA ALA A 121 14.48 7.55 -8.75
C ALA A 121 15.61 8.58 -9.01
N LYS A 122 15.28 9.87 -8.95
CA LYS A 122 16.28 10.95 -9.08
C LYS A 122 16.97 11.24 -7.76
N LEU A 123 16.26 11.16 -6.65
CA LEU A 123 16.76 11.49 -5.31
C LEU A 123 17.55 10.35 -4.69
N ALA A 124 17.07 9.12 -4.84
CA ALA A 124 17.63 7.93 -4.22
C ALA A 124 17.39 6.68 -5.09
N PRO A 125 18.08 6.55 -6.22
CA PRO A 125 17.86 5.42 -7.15
C PRO A 125 18.10 4.06 -6.50
N ASP A 126 19.02 3.97 -5.54
CA ASP A 126 19.33 2.72 -4.84
C ASP A 126 18.24 2.30 -3.83
N SER A 127 17.28 3.16 -3.53
CA SER A 127 16.13 2.85 -2.67
C SER A 127 14.96 2.20 -3.40
N ILE A 128 15.05 2.06 -4.72
CA ILE A 128 14.00 1.47 -5.56
C ILE A 128 14.38 0.05 -5.93
N ARG A 129 13.44 -0.86 -5.67
CA ARG A 129 13.56 -2.27 -6.01
C ARG A 129 12.30 -2.75 -6.71
N LEU A 130 12.44 -3.28 -7.90
CA LEU A 130 11.39 -3.98 -8.62
C LEU A 130 11.68 -5.47 -8.56
N GLU A 131 10.74 -6.25 -8.08
CA GLU A 131 10.89 -7.69 -7.89
C GLU A 131 9.90 -8.44 -8.76
N THR A 132 10.36 -9.56 -9.31
CA THR A 132 9.54 -10.57 -9.96
C THR A 132 9.81 -11.91 -9.28
N PRO A 133 9.03 -12.98 -9.50
CA PRO A 133 9.36 -14.30 -8.96
C PRO A 133 10.74 -14.83 -9.36
N ALA A 134 11.31 -14.33 -10.45
CA ALA A 134 12.58 -14.82 -11.00
C ALA A 134 13.76 -13.86 -10.80
N ALA A 135 13.53 -12.57 -10.51
CA ALA A 135 14.60 -11.57 -10.51
C ALA A 135 14.29 -10.36 -9.64
N ILE A 136 15.35 -9.69 -9.23
CA ILE A 136 15.30 -8.36 -8.61
C ILE A 136 15.96 -7.37 -9.57
N VAL A 137 15.26 -6.29 -9.89
CA VAL A 137 15.75 -5.26 -10.82
C VAL A 137 15.92 -3.95 -10.07
N GLY A 138 17.13 -3.43 -10.07
CA GLY A 138 17.42 -2.05 -9.65
C GLY A 138 17.12 -1.08 -10.81
N VAL A 139 16.58 0.08 -10.49
CA VAL A 139 16.14 1.04 -11.50
C VAL A 139 16.80 2.39 -11.28
N ARG A 140 17.39 2.92 -12.34
CA ARG A 140 17.93 4.29 -12.36
C ARG A 140 17.20 5.11 -13.42
N GLY A 141 16.07 5.69 -13.02
CA GLY A 141 15.32 6.66 -13.83
C GLY A 141 14.95 6.14 -15.21
N THR A 142 13.93 5.27 -15.30
CA THR A 142 13.58 4.67 -16.57
C THR A 142 12.08 4.32 -16.67
N THR A 143 11.67 4.02 -17.88
CA THR A 143 10.39 3.38 -18.16
C THR A 143 10.64 1.90 -18.45
N LEU A 144 9.96 1.02 -17.73
CA LEU A 144 10.07 -0.42 -17.90
C LEU A 144 8.71 -1.03 -18.20
N ALA A 145 8.68 -1.94 -19.17
CA ALA A 145 7.58 -2.87 -19.36
C ALA A 145 8.01 -4.25 -18.84
N ILE A 146 7.18 -4.82 -17.99
CA ILE A 146 7.47 -6.08 -17.31
C ILE A 146 6.38 -7.08 -17.64
N ARG A 147 6.79 -8.25 -18.08
CA ARG A 147 5.91 -9.39 -18.27
C ARG A 147 6.35 -10.53 -17.37
N VAL A 148 5.46 -10.97 -16.51
CA VAL A 148 5.67 -12.13 -15.64
C VAL A 148 4.77 -13.25 -16.14
N GLN A 149 5.39 -14.29 -16.64
CA GLN A 149 4.68 -15.49 -17.06
C GLN A 149 4.56 -16.44 -15.88
N PRO A 150 3.44 -17.17 -15.75
CA PRO A 150 3.34 -18.24 -14.77
C PRO A 150 4.45 -19.25 -15.04
N LEU A 151 5.11 -19.70 -13.99
CA LEU A 151 6.02 -20.82 -14.11
C LEU A 151 5.23 -22.08 -14.52
N PRO A 152 5.75 -22.87 -15.44
CA PRO A 152 5.09 -24.09 -15.87
C PRO A 152 4.88 -25.10 -14.75
#